data_2c381c83b5ad3e0d237b7c422282ad08
#
_entry.id   2c381c83b5ad3e0d237b7c422282ad08
#
_cell.length_a   1.000
_cell.length_b   1.000
_cell.length_c   1.000
_cell.angle_alpha   90.00
_cell.angle_beta   90.00
_cell.angle_gamma   90.00
#
_symmetry.space_group_name_H-M   'P 1'
#
loop_
_entity.id
_entity.type
_entity.pdbx_description
1 polymer ?
#
loop_
_entity_poly.entity_id
_entity_poly.type
_entity_poly.pdbx_seq_one_letter_code
_entity_poly.pdbx_strand_id
1 'polypeptide(L)'
;MIGPKALPVTIISGYLGAGKTTLVNNALRKANGLKLAILVNEFGNLAIDEDLIIAQDENMISLAGGCICCSYGNDMLLSLKELTSLDNKPDHIILEASGVAIPSAIESSISLITECFTESIVSIIDCEQIQDQLNDKYIADTVISQIQSADIILANKADLIKSDSPFHNWKENHEVLNKAILVSHSDVDLDIFLGITRHYWSPNTIIKKADKGHTNKFWSKVFFPYALVDPKKLSEALTQSNLFLVRAKGHVSGPDAKIYEVQSVGHRSYIKLANKEKLPGLVLIGTKEHMDFDLLNQGLKEFGSFSA
;
A
#
# COMPACT_ATOMS: atom_id res chain seq x y z
N MET A 1 14.66 -11.44 -6.37
CA MET A 1 15.02 -10.70 -5.13
C MET A 1 15.23 -9.24 -5.50
N ILE A 2 14.62 -8.32 -4.76
CA ILE A 2 14.76 -6.87 -4.96
C ILE A 2 16.14 -6.45 -4.49
N GLY A 3 16.79 -5.53 -5.25
CA GLY A 3 18.09 -4.98 -4.87
C GLY A 3 18.03 -4.23 -3.53
N PRO A 4 19.09 -4.22 -2.71
CA PRO A 4 19.07 -3.66 -1.36
C PRO A 4 18.82 -2.14 -1.30
N LYS A 5 18.92 -1.44 -2.43
CA LYS A 5 18.75 0.01 -2.57
C LYS A 5 17.59 0.42 -3.47
N ALA A 6 16.75 -0.54 -3.91
CA ALA A 6 15.62 -0.21 -4.78
C ALA A 6 14.57 0.61 -4.01
N LEU A 7 14.04 1.65 -4.66
CA LEU A 7 13.02 2.53 -4.09
C LEU A 7 11.64 1.89 -4.18
N PRO A 8 10.88 1.86 -3.10
CA PRO A 8 9.49 1.40 -3.11
C PRO A 8 8.60 2.42 -3.80
N VAL A 9 7.69 1.94 -4.65
CA VAL A 9 6.69 2.73 -5.35
C VAL A 9 5.30 2.21 -4.98
N THR A 10 4.44 3.05 -4.43
CA THR A 10 3.03 2.76 -4.26
C THR A 10 2.25 3.43 -5.38
N ILE A 11 1.50 2.64 -6.15
CA ILE A 11 0.60 3.13 -7.20
C ILE A 11 -0.77 3.39 -6.56
N ILE A 12 -1.25 4.63 -6.64
CA ILE A 12 -2.60 5.01 -6.24
C ILE A 12 -3.48 5.05 -7.48
N SER A 13 -4.48 4.20 -7.51
CA SER A 13 -5.44 4.04 -8.60
C SER A 13 -6.87 4.25 -8.12
N GLY A 14 -7.80 4.28 -9.04
CA GLY A 14 -9.22 4.46 -8.82
C GLY A 14 -9.83 5.41 -9.84
N TYR A 15 -11.13 5.27 -10.10
CA TYR A 15 -11.81 6.07 -11.11
C TYR A 15 -11.88 7.55 -10.72
N LEU A 16 -12.28 8.39 -11.67
CA LEU A 16 -12.40 9.84 -11.48
C LEU A 16 -13.30 10.17 -10.27
N GLY A 17 -12.87 11.12 -9.43
CA GLY A 17 -13.62 11.56 -8.25
C GLY A 17 -13.59 10.62 -7.04
N ALA A 18 -12.90 9.47 -7.10
CA ALA A 18 -12.85 8.51 -5.99
C ALA A 18 -12.07 9.02 -4.75
N GLY A 19 -11.19 10.03 -4.91
CA GLY A 19 -10.45 10.65 -3.80
C GLY A 19 -8.95 10.36 -3.78
N LYS A 20 -8.33 10.04 -4.93
CA LYS A 20 -6.89 9.76 -5.06
C LYS A 20 -6.02 10.91 -4.55
N THR A 21 -6.20 12.11 -5.09
CA THR A 21 -5.45 13.31 -4.69
C THR A 21 -5.65 13.65 -3.22
N THR A 22 -6.85 13.42 -2.68
CA THR A 22 -7.11 13.57 -1.24
C THR A 22 -6.29 12.60 -0.41
N LEU A 23 -6.15 11.33 -0.84
CA LEU A 23 -5.30 10.34 -0.18
C LEU A 23 -3.83 10.76 -0.20
N VAL A 24 -3.33 11.23 -1.35
CA VAL A 24 -1.96 11.75 -1.49
C VAL A 24 -1.70 12.90 -0.54
N ASN A 25 -2.59 13.89 -0.49
CA ASN A 25 -2.49 15.03 0.41
C ASN A 25 -2.51 14.62 1.89
N ASN A 26 -3.36 13.66 2.26
CA ASN A 26 -3.39 13.12 3.62
C ASN A 26 -2.08 12.38 3.96
N ALA A 27 -1.50 11.67 2.99
CA ALA A 27 -0.19 11.03 3.15
C ALA A 27 0.91 12.06 3.43
N LEU A 28 0.96 13.13 2.66
CA LEU A 28 1.92 14.21 2.86
C LEU A 28 1.81 14.85 4.24
N ARG A 29 0.59 15.15 4.70
CA ARG A 29 0.36 15.72 6.04
C ARG A 29 0.82 14.78 7.16
N LYS A 30 0.74 13.47 6.95
CA LYS A 30 1.13 12.44 7.93
C LYS A 30 2.60 12.00 7.79
N ALA A 31 3.34 12.54 6.83
CA ALA A 31 4.69 12.07 6.49
C ALA A 31 5.71 12.16 7.63
N ASN A 32 5.56 13.15 8.56
CA ASN A 32 6.35 13.27 9.80
C ASN A 32 7.87 13.04 9.59
N GLY A 33 8.50 13.78 8.67
CA GLY A 33 9.94 13.68 8.36
C GLY A 33 10.34 12.53 7.43
N LEU A 34 9.37 11.76 6.83
CA LEU A 34 9.65 10.93 5.67
C LEU A 34 9.83 11.80 4.43
N LYS A 35 10.77 11.41 3.60
CA LYS A 35 10.96 12.00 2.29
C LYS A 35 10.08 11.24 1.29
N LEU A 36 8.93 11.81 0.99
CA LEU A 36 8.01 11.27 -0.02
C LEU A 36 8.23 11.99 -1.35
N ALA A 37 8.44 11.23 -2.42
CA ALA A 37 8.35 11.76 -3.77
C ALA A 37 6.95 11.46 -4.33
N ILE A 38 6.31 12.46 -4.91
CA ILE A 38 4.99 12.32 -5.51
C ILE A 38 5.13 12.49 -7.02
N LEU A 39 4.64 11.49 -7.77
CA LEU A 39 4.48 11.56 -9.21
C LEU A 39 2.99 11.52 -9.52
N VAL A 40 2.48 12.56 -10.16
CA VAL A 40 1.08 12.64 -10.61
C VAL A 40 1.05 12.40 -12.10
N ASN A 41 0.30 11.38 -12.52
CA ASN A 41 0.12 11.03 -13.94
C ASN A 41 -1.32 11.31 -14.34
N GLU A 42 -1.59 12.53 -14.85
CA GLU A 42 -2.92 12.94 -15.25
C GLU A 42 -3.05 13.14 -16.75
N PHE A 43 -4.20 12.72 -17.32
CA PHE A 43 -4.57 12.98 -18.71
C PHE A 43 -5.18 14.38 -18.83
N GLY A 44 -4.43 15.36 -19.37
CA GLY A 44 -4.99 16.65 -19.74
C GLY A 44 -4.07 17.84 -19.54
N ASN A 45 -4.16 18.82 -20.46
CA ASN A 45 -3.41 20.08 -20.46
C ASN A 45 -3.86 21.11 -19.38
N LEU A 46 -4.47 20.68 -18.29
CA LEU A 46 -4.88 21.54 -17.21
C LEU A 46 -4.06 21.18 -15.96
N ALA A 47 -3.06 22.02 -15.72
CA ALA A 47 -2.32 22.08 -14.46
C ALA A 47 -3.23 22.49 -13.28
N ILE A 48 -4.35 21.77 -13.07
CA ILE A 48 -5.36 22.13 -12.06
C ILE A 48 -5.02 21.53 -10.70
N ASP A 49 -4.22 20.46 -10.66
CA ASP A 49 -3.97 19.73 -9.42
C ASP A 49 -2.60 20.02 -8.79
N GLU A 50 -1.67 20.68 -9.47
CA GLU A 50 -0.44 21.16 -8.81
C GLU A 50 -0.74 22.16 -7.68
N ASP A 51 -1.79 22.96 -7.81
CA ASP A 51 -2.26 23.88 -6.76
C ASP A 51 -3.01 23.18 -5.62
N LEU A 52 -3.41 21.90 -5.80
CA LEU A 52 -4.12 21.10 -4.78
C LEU A 52 -3.16 20.29 -3.91
N ILE A 53 -1.90 20.14 -4.28
CA ILE A 53 -0.88 19.50 -3.44
C ILE A 53 -0.32 20.51 -2.46
N ILE A 54 -0.95 20.63 -1.31
CA ILE A 54 -0.69 21.65 -0.29
C ILE A 54 0.43 21.21 0.68
N ALA A 55 1.63 20.93 0.22
CA ALA A 55 2.73 20.80 1.16
C ALA A 55 4.04 21.28 0.54
N GLN A 56 4.40 22.50 0.85
CA GLN A 56 5.77 23.01 0.70
C GLN A 56 6.48 22.78 2.03
N ASP A 57 6.98 21.58 2.26
CA ASP A 57 7.88 21.31 3.37
C ASP A 57 9.24 20.88 2.81
N GLU A 58 10.34 21.19 3.53
CA GLU A 58 11.72 20.86 3.15
C GLU A 58 11.98 19.36 2.90
N ASN A 59 10.99 18.51 3.18
CA ASN A 59 11.01 17.06 3.00
C ASN A 59 10.28 16.56 1.74
N MET A 60 9.78 17.45 0.90
CA MET A 60 9.07 17.11 -0.32
C MET A 60 9.98 17.32 -1.53
N ILE A 61 10.25 16.26 -2.27
CA ILE A 61 10.84 16.34 -3.59
C ILE A 61 9.68 16.39 -4.58
N SER A 62 9.19 17.59 -4.87
CA SER A 62 8.33 17.81 -6.04
C SER A 62 9.24 18.01 -7.23
N LEU A 63 9.22 17.12 -8.19
CA LEU A 63 9.80 17.40 -9.50
C LEU A 63 8.84 18.33 -10.21
N ALA A 64 9.05 19.65 -10.03
CA ALA A 64 8.43 20.69 -10.83
C ALA A 64 9.03 20.63 -12.25
N GLY A 65 8.45 19.82 -13.07
CA GLY A 65 8.81 19.70 -14.47
C GLY A 65 7.59 19.26 -15.24
N GLY A 66 6.85 20.22 -15.70
CA GLY A 66 5.78 20.15 -16.69
C GLY A 66 5.00 18.84 -16.72
N CYS A 67 3.69 18.96 -16.69
CA CYS A 67 2.78 17.84 -16.93
C CYS A 67 3.45 16.70 -17.67
N ILE A 68 3.57 15.52 -17.02
CA ILE A 68 3.78 14.26 -17.73
C ILE A 68 2.48 13.95 -18.49
N CYS A 69 2.04 14.94 -19.24
CA CYS A 69 0.92 14.88 -20.17
C CYS A 69 1.49 14.63 -21.53
N CYS A 70 1.09 13.58 -22.14
CA CYS A 70 1.20 13.40 -23.59
C CYS A 70 2.41 12.68 -24.18
N SER A 71 3.07 11.76 -23.47
CA SER A 71 3.78 10.71 -24.23
C SER A 71 3.82 9.44 -23.40
N TYR A 72 3.07 8.46 -23.79
CA TYR A 72 3.02 7.12 -23.20
C TYR A 72 4.37 6.67 -22.61
N GLY A 73 4.43 6.57 -21.28
CA GLY A 73 5.44 5.77 -20.59
C GLY A 73 6.84 6.37 -20.42
N ASN A 74 7.34 7.16 -21.34
CA ASN A 74 8.74 7.61 -21.33
C ASN A 74 9.03 8.63 -20.23
N ASP A 75 8.14 9.59 -19.99
CA ASP A 75 8.38 10.66 -19.03
C ASP A 75 8.30 10.14 -17.58
N MET A 76 7.36 9.23 -17.28
CA MET A 76 7.28 8.57 -15.98
C MET A 76 8.56 7.78 -15.68
N LEU A 77 9.07 7.02 -16.66
CA LEU A 77 10.31 6.25 -16.51
C LEU A 77 11.53 7.16 -16.31
N LEU A 78 11.58 8.31 -16.99
CA LEU A 78 12.62 9.31 -16.80
C LEU A 78 12.57 9.90 -15.40
N SER A 79 11.40 10.33 -14.93
CA SER A 79 11.22 10.87 -13.58
C SER A 79 11.60 9.85 -12.49
N LEU A 80 11.21 8.58 -12.67
CA LEU A 80 11.64 7.51 -11.75
C LEU A 80 13.16 7.33 -11.75
N LYS A 81 13.82 7.35 -12.91
CA LYS A 81 15.28 7.28 -13.00
C LYS A 81 15.95 8.49 -12.36
N GLU A 82 15.42 9.69 -12.55
CA GLU A 82 15.93 10.90 -11.90
C GLU A 82 15.88 10.76 -10.37
N LEU A 83 14.72 10.32 -9.81
CA LEU A 83 14.58 10.08 -8.37
C LEU A 83 15.57 9.04 -7.84
N THR A 84 15.85 7.99 -8.62
CA THR A 84 16.83 6.96 -8.23
C THR A 84 18.27 7.45 -8.31
N SER A 85 18.54 8.52 -9.05
CA SER A 85 19.88 9.09 -9.26
C SER A 85 20.23 10.19 -8.25
N LEU A 86 19.27 10.67 -7.45
CA LEU A 86 19.50 11.70 -6.44
C LEU A 86 20.48 11.22 -5.37
N ASP A 87 21.38 12.09 -4.92
CA ASP A 87 22.24 11.83 -3.75
C ASP A 87 21.39 11.63 -2.49
N ASN A 88 20.37 12.45 -2.33
CA ASN A 88 19.42 12.39 -1.23
C ASN A 88 18.08 11.80 -1.71
N LYS A 89 18.04 10.49 -1.84
CA LYS A 89 16.88 9.76 -2.35
C LYS A 89 15.67 9.88 -1.44
N PRO A 90 14.45 9.81 -2.01
CA PRO A 90 13.24 9.65 -1.20
C PRO A 90 13.22 8.30 -0.47
N ASP A 91 12.50 8.23 0.63
CA ASP A 91 12.23 6.98 1.35
C ASP A 91 11.17 6.14 0.63
N HIS A 92 10.25 6.82 -0.08
CA HIS A 92 9.13 6.20 -0.78
C HIS A 92 8.64 7.09 -1.93
N ILE A 93 8.18 6.46 -3.01
CA ILE A 93 7.55 7.14 -4.14
C ILE A 93 6.05 6.80 -4.14
N ILE A 94 5.22 7.82 -4.19
CA ILE A 94 3.77 7.70 -4.42
C ILE A 94 3.52 8.11 -5.87
N LEU A 95 2.95 7.19 -6.66
CA LEU A 95 2.56 7.46 -8.04
C LEU A 95 1.03 7.50 -8.11
N GLU A 96 0.45 8.69 -8.28
CA GLU A 96 -0.96 8.85 -8.54
C GLU A 96 -1.25 8.61 -10.02
N ALA A 97 -2.03 7.57 -10.30
CA ALA A 97 -2.44 7.23 -11.65
C ALA A 97 -3.67 8.07 -12.07
N SER A 98 -3.77 8.37 -13.37
CA SER A 98 -4.99 8.94 -13.93
C SER A 98 -6.21 8.10 -13.61
N GLY A 99 -7.37 8.73 -13.46
CA GLY A 99 -8.63 8.06 -13.16
C GLY A 99 -9.07 7.01 -14.19
N VAL A 100 -8.48 6.99 -15.37
CA VAL A 100 -8.76 6.01 -16.44
C VAL A 100 -7.57 5.08 -16.71
N ALA A 101 -6.47 5.22 -15.97
CA ALA A 101 -5.29 4.40 -16.16
C ALA A 101 -5.49 2.96 -15.66
N ILE A 102 -4.77 2.04 -16.28
CA ILE A 102 -4.71 0.63 -15.90
C ILE A 102 -3.46 0.42 -15.03
N PRO A 103 -3.61 0.10 -13.74
CA PRO A 103 -2.47 0.05 -12.81
C PRO A 103 -1.42 -1.01 -13.16
N SER A 104 -1.84 -2.16 -13.68
CA SER A 104 -0.92 -3.23 -14.09
C SER A 104 -0.01 -2.82 -15.25
N ALA A 105 -0.45 -1.91 -16.12
CA ALA A 105 0.40 -1.36 -17.18
C ALA A 105 1.48 -0.42 -16.61
N ILE A 106 1.12 0.38 -15.61
CA ILE A 106 2.07 1.25 -14.87
C ILE A 106 3.09 0.37 -14.14
N GLU A 107 2.64 -0.66 -13.44
CA GLU A 107 3.50 -1.62 -12.75
C GLU A 107 4.50 -2.28 -13.70
N SER A 108 4.01 -2.75 -14.86
CA SER A 108 4.86 -3.34 -15.89
C SER A 108 5.96 -2.37 -16.35
N SER A 109 5.63 -1.09 -16.46
CA SER A 109 6.60 -0.04 -16.80
C SER A 109 7.63 0.17 -15.69
N ILE A 110 7.20 0.21 -14.42
CA ILE A 110 8.11 0.34 -13.26
C ILE A 110 9.08 -0.85 -13.20
N SER A 111 8.63 -2.05 -13.54
CA SER A 111 9.46 -3.26 -13.52
C SER A 111 10.66 -3.22 -14.47
N LEU A 112 10.69 -2.29 -15.43
CA LEU A 112 11.83 -2.05 -16.31
C LEU A 112 12.98 -1.28 -15.62
N ILE A 113 12.74 -0.72 -14.44
CA ILE A 113 13.72 0.05 -13.67
C ILE A 113 14.20 -0.80 -12.49
N THR A 114 15.44 -1.28 -12.54
CA THR A 114 15.98 -2.17 -11.50
C THR A 114 16.15 -1.50 -10.14
N GLU A 115 16.22 -0.17 -10.12
CA GLU A 115 16.34 0.67 -8.94
C GLU A 115 15.00 0.99 -8.26
N CYS A 116 13.88 0.58 -8.85
CA CYS A 116 12.53 0.71 -8.29
C CYS A 116 11.83 -0.63 -8.20
N PHE A 117 10.81 -0.71 -7.36
CA PHE A 117 9.86 -1.84 -7.35
C PHE A 117 8.49 -1.34 -6.93
N THR A 118 7.44 -1.92 -7.50
CA THR A 118 6.07 -1.66 -7.04
C THR A 118 5.86 -2.33 -5.69
N GLU A 119 5.75 -1.56 -4.62
CA GLU A 119 5.48 -2.09 -3.29
C GLU A 119 4.01 -2.49 -3.14
N SER A 120 3.09 -1.66 -3.67
CA SER A 120 1.67 -1.96 -3.65
C SER A 120 0.91 -1.17 -4.72
N ILE A 121 -0.24 -1.71 -5.11
CA ILE A 121 -1.28 -1.00 -5.86
C ILE A 121 -2.45 -0.79 -4.91
N VAL A 122 -2.79 0.47 -4.66
CA VAL A 122 -3.94 0.87 -3.83
C VAL A 122 -5.01 1.41 -4.75
N SER A 123 -6.16 0.75 -4.82
CA SER A 123 -7.31 1.23 -5.60
C SER A 123 -8.33 1.88 -4.67
N ILE A 124 -8.74 3.10 -5.01
CA ILE A 124 -9.80 3.82 -4.29
C ILE A 124 -11.08 3.71 -5.09
N ILE A 125 -12.14 3.23 -4.45
CA ILE A 125 -13.49 3.19 -5.00
C ILE A 125 -14.39 4.16 -4.23
N ASP A 126 -15.36 4.72 -4.92
CA ASP A 126 -16.40 5.58 -4.35
C ASP A 126 -17.59 4.72 -3.95
N CYS A 127 -17.91 4.64 -2.64
CA CYS A 127 -19.00 3.83 -2.13
C CYS A 127 -20.38 4.18 -2.72
N GLU A 128 -20.58 5.45 -3.12
CA GLU A 128 -21.86 5.88 -3.70
C GLU A 128 -21.97 5.51 -5.18
N GLN A 129 -20.86 5.52 -5.92
CA GLN A 129 -20.86 5.44 -7.39
C GLN A 129 -20.43 4.09 -7.94
N ILE A 130 -19.79 3.24 -7.16
CA ILE A 130 -19.14 2.03 -7.67
C ILE A 130 -20.12 1.08 -8.38
N GLN A 131 -21.36 0.93 -7.90
CA GLN A 131 -22.36 0.07 -8.53
C GLN A 131 -22.73 0.58 -9.91
N ASP A 132 -22.96 1.88 -10.03
CA ASP A 132 -23.30 2.51 -11.31
C ASP A 132 -22.11 2.43 -12.29
N GLN A 133 -20.90 2.65 -11.80
CA GLN A 133 -19.68 2.54 -12.60
C GLN A 133 -19.48 1.13 -13.16
N LEU A 134 -19.76 0.09 -12.38
CA LEU A 134 -19.65 -1.30 -12.82
C LEU A 134 -20.79 -1.74 -13.76
N ASN A 135 -21.90 -1.04 -13.76
CA ASN A 135 -23.01 -1.26 -14.69
C ASN A 135 -22.90 -0.44 -15.99
N ASP A 136 -21.98 0.53 -16.03
CA ASP A 136 -21.78 1.37 -17.20
C ASP A 136 -20.87 0.66 -18.22
N LYS A 137 -21.41 0.39 -19.41
CA LYS A 137 -20.72 -0.34 -20.49
C LYS A 137 -19.44 0.31 -21.04
N TYR A 138 -19.20 1.58 -20.75
CA TYR A 138 -18.03 2.30 -21.25
C TYR A 138 -16.86 2.34 -20.25
N ILE A 139 -17.17 2.24 -18.95
CA ILE A 139 -16.17 2.42 -17.91
C ILE A 139 -15.98 1.18 -17.04
N ALA A 140 -16.92 0.23 -17.06
CA ALA A 140 -16.89 -0.96 -16.21
C ALA A 140 -15.57 -1.73 -16.32
N ASP A 141 -15.08 -1.97 -17.53
CA ASP A 141 -13.82 -2.71 -17.75
C ASP A 141 -12.61 -2.01 -17.11
N THR A 142 -12.58 -0.67 -17.16
CA THR A 142 -11.53 0.11 -16.49
C THR A 142 -11.62 -0.05 -14.98
N VAL A 143 -12.80 0.13 -14.41
CA VAL A 143 -13.03 0.02 -12.96
C VAL A 143 -12.72 -1.40 -12.47
N ILE A 144 -13.19 -2.43 -13.18
CA ILE A 144 -12.89 -3.84 -12.89
C ILE A 144 -11.38 -4.07 -12.90
N SER A 145 -10.67 -3.60 -13.93
CA SER A 145 -9.23 -3.74 -14.04
C SER A 145 -8.47 -3.04 -12.89
N GLN A 146 -8.94 -1.87 -12.46
CA GLN A 146 -8.38 -1.15 -11.32
C GLN A 146 -8.56 -1.92 -10.01
N ILE A 147 -9.75 -2.51 -9.80
CA ILE A 147 -10.06 -3.32 -8.62
C ILE A 147 -9.25 -4.62 -8.61
N GLN A 148 -9.20 -5.34 -9.73
CA GLN A 148 -8.50 -6.62 -9.84
C GLN A 148 -6.98 -6.49 -9.69
N SER A 149 -6.41 -5.37 -10.12
CA SER A 149 -4.98 -5.10 -9.99
C SER A 149 -4.58 -4.70 -8.57
N ALA A 150 -5.53 -4.38 -7.70
CA ALA A 150 -5.25 -3.79 -6.39
C ALA A 150 -4.81 -4.83 -5.36
N ASP A 151 -3.80 -4.47 -4.59
CA ASP A 151 -3.38 -5.17 -3.36
C ASP A 151 -4.22 -4.71 -2.16
N ILE A 152 -4.61 -3.43 -2.17
CA ILE A 152 -5.46 -2.82 -1.15
C ILE A 152 -6.59 -2.06 -1.85
N ILE A 153 -7.82 -2.31 -1.45
CA ILE A 153 -8.99 -1.57 -1.92
C ILE A 153 -9.49 -0.68 -0.79
N LEU A 154 -9.55 0.62 -1.06
CA LEU A 154 -10.12 1.61 -0.14
C LEU A 154 -11.49 2.03 -0.66
N ALA A 155 -12.54 1.63 0.07
CA ALA A 155 -13.92 2.05 -0.21
C ALA A 155 -14.16 3.40 0.49
N ASN A 156 -13.93 4.48 -0.25
CA ASN A 156 -13.98 5.85 0.24
C ASN A 156 -15.40 6.42 0.26
N LYS A 157 -15.57 7.54 0.94
CA LYS A 157 -16.86 8.21 1.16
C LYS A 157 -17.86 7.34 1.93
N ALA A 158 -17.34 6.50 2.82
CA ALA A 158 -18.16 5.63 3.67
C ALA A 158 -19.05 6.43 4.65
N ASP A 159 -18.76 7.70 4.87
CA ASP A 159 -19.57 8.65 5.65
C ASP A 159 -20.83 9.12 4.91
N LEU A 160 -20.87 8.99 3.59
CA LEU A 160 -22.02 9.40 2.77
C LEU A 160 -23.05 8.27 2.58
N ILE A 161 -22.66 7.01 2.79
CA ILE A 161 -23.57 5.88 2.68
C ILE A 161 -24.28 5.60 4.01
N LYS A 162 -25.57 5.30 3.95
CA LYS A 162 -26.36 4.90 5.13
C LYS A 162 -26.08 3.44 5.50
N SER A 163 -26.36 3.07 6.75
CA SER A 163 -26.17 1.70 7.25
C SER A 163 -27.01 0.64 6.50
N ASP A 164 -28.13 1.04 5.91
CA ASP A 164 -29.03 0.22 5.08
C ASP A 164 -28.71 0.30 3.58
N SER A 165 -27.58 0.95 3.21
CA SER A 165 -27.19 1.11 1.81
C SER A 165 -26.99 -0.26 1.13
N PRO A 166 -27.49 -0.43 -0.09
CA PRO A 166 -27.24 -1.63 -0.90
C PRO A 166 -25.77 -1.94 -1.10
N PHE A 167 -24.89 -0.93 -0.93
CA PHE A 167 -23.44 -1.10 -1.01
C PHE A 167 -22.91 -2.17 -0.05
N HIS A 168 -23.44 -2.25 1.18
CA HIS A 168 -22.98 -3.23 2.18
C HIS A 168 -23.22 -4.66 1.71
N ASN A 169 -24.47 -4.98 1.33
CA ASN A 169 -24.80 -6.30 0.80
C ASN A 169 -24.07 -6.61 -0.51
N TRP A 170 -23.89 -5.60 -1.35
CA TRP A 170 -23.17 -5.75 -2.60
C TRP A 170 -21.69 -6.02 -2.37
N LYS A 171 -21.05 -5.32 -1.44
CA LYS A 171 -19.65 -5.55 -1.02
C LYS A 171 -19.44 -6.99 -0.54
N GLU A 172 -20.32 -7.48 0.34
CA GLU A 172 -20.23 -8.82 0.92
C GLU A 172 -20.38 -9.95 -0.12
N ASN A 173 -21.20 -9.72 -1.15
CA ASN A 173 -21.44 -10.69 -2.21
C ASN A 173 -20.37 -10.70 -3.32
N HIS A 174 -19.38 -9.81 -3.28
CA HIS A 174 -18.28 -9.76 -4.25
C HIS A 174 -16.97 -10.11 -3.58
N GLU A 175 -16.43 -11.29 -3.90
CA GLU A 175 -15.22 -11.84 -3.26
C GLU A 175 -14.04 -10.85 -3.18
N VAL A 176 -13.81 -10.07 -4.24
CA VAL A 176 -12.74 -9.06 -4.26
C VAL A 176 -13.07 -7.86 -3.39
N LEU A 177 -14.33 -7.45 -3.33
CA LEU A 177 -14.77 -6.24 -2.65
C LEU A 177 -15.09 -6.46 -1.16
N ASN A 178 -15.32 -7.70 -0.74
CA ASN A 178 -15.54 -8.00 0.67
C ASN A 178 -14.31 -7.63 1.53
N LYS A 179 -13.12 -7.58 0.92
CA LYS A 179 -11.87 -7.14 1.55
C LYS A 179 -11.64 -5.62 1.49
N ALA A 180 -12.52 -4.87 0.84
CA ALA A 180 -12.39 -3.42 0.73
C ALA A 180 -12.51 -2.76 2.11
N ILE A 181 -11.57 -1.87 2.41
CA ILE A 181 -11.50 -1.13 3.67
C ILE A 181 -12.35 0.11 3.54
N LEU A 182 -13.39 0.22 4.36
CA LEU A 182 -14.24 1.41 4.40
C LEU A 182 -13.47 2.60 4.98
N VAL A 183 -13.38 3.68 4.25
CA VAL A 183 -12.72 4.91 4.68
C VAL A 183 -13.58 6.13 4.40
N SER A 184 -13.33 7.21 5.11
CA SER A 184 -13.98 8.50 4.91
C SER A 184 -12.91 9.54 4.66
N HIS A 185 -13.17 10.46 3.74
CA HIS A 185 -12.24 11.54 3.39
C HIS A 185 -10.84 11.05 2.98
N SER A 186 -10.73 9.81 2.47
CA SER A 186 -9.44 9.15 2.15
C SER A 186 -8.45 9.16 3.33
N ASP A 187 -8.96 9.08 4.56
CA ASP A 187 -8.14 9.11 5.78
C ASP A 187 -7.69 7.69 6.15
N VAL A 188 -6.43 7.38 5.82
CA VAL A 188 -5.78 6.09 6.08
C VAL A 188 -4.40 6.32 6.67
N ASP A 189 -3.98 5.44 7.56
CA ASP A 189 -2.63 5.52 8.13
C ASP A 189 -1.56 5.09 7.11
N LEU A 190 -0.40 5.76 7.15
CA LEU A 190 0.72 5.49 6.24
C LEU A 190 1.20 4.04 6.31
N ASP A 191 1.16 3.42 7.49
CA ASP A 191 1.56 2.03 7.70
C ASP A 191 0.72 1.06 6.85
N ILE A 192 -0.52 1.43 6.56
CA ILE A 192 -1.46 0.58 5.81
C ILE A 192 -1.11 0.60 4.33
N PHE A 193 -0.99 1.78 3.73
CA PHE A 193 -0.82 1.86 2.28
C PHE A 193 0.62 2.08 1.80
N LEU A 194 1.51 2.68 2.62
CA LEU A 194 2.93 2.83 2.27
C LEU A 194 3.86 1.81 2.94
N GLY A 195 3.37 1.03 3.91
CA GLY A 195 4.19 0.05 4.61
C GLY A 195 5.32 0.61 5.47
N ILE A 196 5.19 1.86 5.86
CA ILE A 196 6.22 2.56 6.61
C ILE A 196 6.00 2.33 8.10
N THR A 197 6.53 1.24 8.61
CA THR A 197 6.51 0.94 10.05
C THR A 197 7.62 1.71 10.76
N ARG A 198 7.31 2.90 11.28
CA ARG A 198 8.30 3.77 11.93
C ARG A 198 8.68 3.37 13.35
N HIS A 199 7.85 2.68 14.10
CA HIS A 199 7.98 2.60 15.56
C HIS A 199 7.83 1.22 16.19
N TYR A 200 7.77 0.13 15.43
CA TYR A 200 7.41 -1.16 16.03
C TYR A 200 8.59 -2.04 16.44
N TRP A 201 9.83 -1.59 16.24
CA TRP A 201 10.98 -2.43 16.57
C TRP A 201 12.06 -1.74 17.39
N SER A 202 11.91 -1.72 18.70
CA SER A 202 12.99 -1.69 19.68
C SER A 202 12.73 -2.79 20.70
N PRO A 203 13.72 -3.59 21.08
CA PRO A 203 13.56 -4.68 22.05
C PRO A 203 13.04 -4.20 23.41
N ASN A 204 13.17 -2.92 23.72
CA ASN A 204 12.75 -2.28 24.97
C ASN A 204 11.49 -1.43 24.84
N THR A 205 10.89 -1.35 23.66
CA THR A 205 9.61 -0.67 23.51
C THR A 205 8.53 -1.75 23.57
N ILE A 206 8.12 -2.09 24.81
CA ILE A 206 6.78 -2.60 25.06
C ILE A 206 5.87 -1.68 24.26
N ILE A 207 5.12 -2.24 23.33
CA ILE A 207 4.14 -1.56 22.48
C ILE A 207 3.34 -0.62 23.41
N LYS A 208 3.77 0.63 23.51
CA LYS A 208 2.88 1.67 24.01
C LYS A 208 1.73 1.62 23.03
N LYS A 209 0.56 1.23 23.56
CA LYS A 209 -0.72 1.20 22.84
C LYS A 209 -0.68 2.29 21.80
N ALA A 210 -0.83 1.90 20.54
CA ALA A 210 -0.92 2.82 19.42
C ALA A 210 -1.84 3.96 19.84
N ASP A 211 -1.25 5.15 19.94
CA ASP A 211 -1.93 6.31 20.51
C ASP A 211 -3.07 6.67 19.57
N LYS A 212 -4.26 6.66 20.11
CA LYS A 212 -5.53 7.36 19.78
C LYS A 212 -5.65 8.11 18.43
N GLY A 213 -5.14 7.58 17.33
CA GLY A 213 -5.27 8.14 15.98
C GLY A 213 -5.64 7.11 14.93
N HIS A 214 -5.43 5.82 15.19
CA HIS A 214 -5.79 4.77 14.24
C HIS A 214 -7.30 4.68 14.14
N THR A 215 -7.81 4.77 12.94
CA THR A 215 -9.21 4.44 12.67
C THR A 215 -9.49 3.11 13.35
N ASN A 216 -10.55 3.01 14.12
CA ASN A 216 -10.92 1.85 14.95
C ASN A 216 -11.13 0.54 14.12
N LYS A 217 -10.64 0.50 12.89
CA LYS A 217 -10.87 -0.50 11.83
C LYS A 217 -9.76 -1.53 11.68
N PHE A 218 -8.55 -1.24 12.17
CA PHE A 218 -7.40 -2.13 12.02
C PHE A 218 -6.94 -2.72 13.35
N TRP A 219 -6.32 -3.88 13.26
CA TRP A 219 -5.53 -4.44 14.33
C TRP A 219 -4.07 -4.59 13.89
N SER A 220 -3.16 -4.52 14.84
CA SER A 220 -1.74 -4.78 14.61
C SER A 220 -1.23 -5.70 15.71
N LYS A 221 -0.45 -6.72 15.33
CA LYS A 221 0.21 -7.64 16.28
C LYS A 221 1.63 -7.94 15.82
N VAL A 222 2.49 -8.21 16.81
CA VAL A 222 3.86 -8.68 16.57
C VAL A 222 3.85 -10.20 16.56
N PHE A 223 4.43 -10.76 15.52
CA PHE A 223 4.68 -12.18 15.35
C PHE A 223 6.17 -12.45 15.53
N PHE A 224 6.51 -13.41 16.34
CA PHE A 224 7.89 -13.82 16.64
C PHE A 224 8.19 -15.11 15.87
N PRO A 225 9.01 -15.06 14.81
CA PRO A 225 9.40 -16.24 14.06
C PRO A 225 10.29 -17.13 14.92
N TYR A 226 10.27 -18.43 14.65
CA TYR A 226 11.22 -19.37 15.23
C TYR A 226 12.66 -19.04 14.80
N ALA A 227 13.65 -19.67 15.44
CA ALA A 227 15.07 -19.33 15.26
C ALA A 227 15.54 -19.42 13.80
N LEU A 228 15.00 -20.37 13.04
CA LEU A 228 15.31 -20.54 11.61
C LEU A 228 14.00 -20.78 10.85
N VAL A 229 13.67 -19.88 9.92
CA VAL A 229 12.45 -19.94 9.12
C VAL A 229 12.80 -19.76 7.65
N ASP A 230 12.21 -20.59 6.78
CA ASP A 230 12.31 -20.37 5.34
C ASP A 230 11.54 -19.10 4.96
N PRO A 231 12.25 -18.02 4.51
CA PRO A 231 11.60 -16.74 4.24
C PRO A 231 10.57 -16.84 3.11
N LYS A 232 10.81 -17.76 2.14
CA LYS A 232 9.91 -17.95 1.00
C LYS A 232 8.60 -18.59 1.43
N LYS A 233 8.67 -19.68 2.19
CA LYS A 233 7.47 -20.35 2.72
C LYS A 233 6.66 -19.44 3.62
N LEU A 234 7.34 -18.69 4.50
CA LEU A 234 6.65 -17.70 5.34
C LEU A 234 5.96 -16.63 4.49
N SER A 235 6.63 -16.10 3.46
CA SER A 235 6.04 -15.06 2.62
C SER A 235 4.82 -15.58 1.84
N GLU A 236 4.85 -16.82 1.38
CA GLU A 236 3.71 -17.48 0.74
C GLU A 236 2.55 -17.67 1.73
N ALA A 237 2.84 -18.06 2.98
CA ALA A 237 1.82 -18.18 4.02
C ALA A 237 1.17 -16.82 4.36
N LEU A 238 1.96 -15.75 4.47
CA LEU A 238 1.47 -14.41 4.76
C LEU A 238 0.56 -13.82 3.68
N THR A 239 0.62 -14.32 2.44
CA THR A 239 -0.22 -13.85 1.33
C THR A 239 -1.50 -14.68 1.13
N GLN A 240 -1.76 -15.67 1.99
CA GLN A 240 -2.98 -16.47 1.90
C GLN A 240 -4.22 -15.59 2.20
N SER A 241 -5.17 -15.63 1.28
CA SER A 241 -6.35 -14.76 1.34
C SER A 241 -7.24 -14.97 2.57
N ASN A 242 -7.26 -16.18 3.13
CA ASN A 242 -8.03 -16.54 4.30
C ASN A 242 -7.49 -15.95 5.61
N LEU A 243 -6.24 -15.45 5.63
CA LEU A 243 -5.67 -14.79 6.82
C LEU A 243 -6.10 -13.33 6.96
N PHE A 244 -6.72 -12.74 5.93
CA PHE A 244 -7.19 -11.35 5.91
C PHE A 244 -6.15 -10.33 6.36
N LEU A 245 -4.87 -10.62 6.08
CA LEU A 245 -3.79 -9.69 6.32
C LEU A 245 -3.79 -8.61 5.24
N VAL A 246 -3.79 -7.37 5.66
CA VAL A 246 -3.59 -6.22 4.78
C VAL A 246 -2.11 -6.06 4.49
N ARG A 247 -1.27 -6.24 5.55
CA ARG A 247 0.17 -6.09 5.45
C ARG A 247 0.91 -6.89 6.50
N ALA A 248 2.10 -7.38 6.15
CA ALA A 248 3.08 -7.88 7.09
C ALA A 248 4.47 -7.35 6.73
N LYS A 249 5.28 -6.99 7.73
CA LYS A 249 6.66 -6.54 7.50
C LYS A 249 7.55 -6.86 8.70
N GLY A 250 8.75 -7.33 8.42
CA GLY A 250 9.73 -7.58 9.47
C GLY A 250 10.91 -8.41 9.02
N HIS A 251 11.58 -9.05 9.95
CA HIS A 251 12.81 -9.78 9.72
C HIS A 251 12.73 -11.20 10.24
N VAL A 252 13.35 -12.13 9.51
CA VAL A 252 13.48 -13.54 9.90
C VAL A 252 14.92 -14.01 9.71
N SER A 253 15.34 -14.98 10.51
CA SER A 253 16.59 -15.70 10.30
C SER A 253 16.31 -16.89 9.39
N GLY A 254 16.95 -16.92 8.23
CA GLY A 254 16.84 -18.05 7.28
C GLY A 254 17.66 -19.27 7.69
N PRO A 255 17.42 -20.43 7.06
CA PRO A 255 18.19 -21.66 7.30
C PRO A 255 19.70 -21.52 7.03
N ASP A 256 20.09 -20.56 6.21
CA ASP A 256 21.47 -20.19 5.90
C ASP A 256 22.09 -19.21 6.91
N ALA A 257 21.45 -19.00 8.05
CA ALA A 257 21.83 -18.07 9.10
C ALA A 257 21.93 -16.59 8.66
N LYS A 258 21.34 -16.24 7.52
CA LYS A 258 21.22 -14.85 7.08
C LYS A 258 19.88 -14.27 7.55
N ILE A 259 19.86 -12.94 7.73
CA ILE A 259 18.64 -12.23 8.07
C ILE A 259 17.98 -11.73 6.79
N TYR A 260 16.71 -12.00 6.68
CA TYR A 260 15.89 -11.57 5.55
C TYR A 260 14.80 -10.62 6.05
N GLU A 261 14.62 -9.53 5.33
CA GLU A 261 13.40 -8.74 5.43
C GLU A 261 12.32 -9.41 4.60
N VAL A 262 11.20 -9.72 5.24
CA VAL A 262 10.01 -10.26 4.60
C VAL A 262 8.91 -9.22 4.69
N GLN A 263 8.26 -8.96 3.60
CA GLN A 263 7.13 -8.04 3.51
C GLN A 263 6.03 -8.65 2.66
N SER A 264 4.77 -8.50 3.10
CA SER A 264 3.60 -8.80 2.27
C SER A 264 2.62 -7.63 2.28
N VAL A 265 1.92 -7.46 1.16
CA VAL A 265 0.83 -6.50 0.97
C VAL A 265 -0.24 -7.15 0.11
N GLY A 266 -1.43 -7.36 0.67
CA GLY A 266 -2.46 -8.11 -0.04
C GLY A 266 -1.95 -9.48 -0.50
N HIS A 267 -1.91 -9.70 -1.81
CA HIS A 267 -1.43 -10.94 -2.43
C HIS A 267 0.06 -10.90 -2.82
N ARG A 268 0.75 -9.78 -2.64
CA ARG A 268 2.17 -9.64 -2.99
C ARG A 268 3.07 -9.94 -1.82
N SER A 269 4.24 -10.45 -2.10
CA SER A 269 5.29 -10.57 -1.10
C SER A 269 6.68 -10.26 -1.67
N TYR A 270 7.53 -9.76 -0.79
CA TYR A 270 8.90 -9.37 -1.11
C TYR A 270 9.85 -9.91 -0.07
N ILE A 271 10.99 -10.40 -0.54
CA ILE A 271 12.06 -10.91 0.30
C ILE A 271 13.35 -10.25 -0.16
N LYS A 272 14.06 -9.63 0.77
CA LYS A 272 15.41 -9.10 0.52
C LYS A 272 16.36 -9.47 1.65
N LEU A 273 17.64 -9.55 1.35
CA LEU A 273 18.67 -9.73 2.37
C LEU A 273 18.74 -8.47 3.23
N ALA A 274 18.67 -8.64 4.55
CA ALA A 274 18.78 -7.55 5.52
C ALA A 274 20.18 -7.48 6.14
N ASN A 275 20.50 -6.35 6.79
CA ASN A 275 21.71 -6.21 7.57
C ASN A 275 21.66 -7.10 8.81
N LYS A 276 22.83 -7.65 9.23
CA LYS A 276 22.95 -8.59 10.36
C LYS A 276 22.53 -8.03 11.72
N GLU A 277 22.38 -6.73 11.84
CA GLU A 277 21.99 -6.07 13.11
C GLU A 277 20.49 -6.04 13.37
N LYS A 278 19.66 -6.61 12.46
CA LYS A 278 18.21 -6.61 12.62
C LYS A 278 17.77 -7.84 13.41
N LEU A 279 16.92 -7.61 14.41
CA LEU A 279 16.35 -8.69 15.20
C LEU A 279 15.16 -9.34 14.48
N PRO A 280 14.95 -10.66 14.58
CA PRO A 280 13.78 -11.34 14.02
C PRO A 280 12.47 -10.89 14.68
N GLY A 281 11.44 -10.68 13.86
CA GLY A 281 10.11 -10.28 14.29
C GLY A 281 9.35 -9.64 13.13
N LEU A 282 8.03 -9.84 13.06
CA LEU A 282 7.18 -9.24 12.04
C LEU A 282 6.02 -8.49 12.70
N VAL A 283 5.66 -7.36 12.14
CA VAL A 283 4.41 -6.67 12.44
C VAL A 283 3.39 -7.11 11.39
N LEU A 284 2.26 -7.62 11.86
CA LEU A 284 1.12 -8.02 11.05
C LEU A 284 -0.01 -7.01 11.26
N ILE A 285 -0.64 -6.59 10.16
CA ILE A 285 -1.77 -5.66 10.16
C ILE A 285 -2.92 -6.31 9.40
N GLY A 286 -4.10 -6.32 9.99
CA GLY A 286 -5.33 -6.80 9.37
C GLY A 286 -6.53 -5.93 9.73
N THR A 287 -7.68 -6.20 9.11
CA THR A 287 -8.93 -5.52 9.42
C THR A 287 -9.63 -6.15 10.61
N LYS A 288 -10.23 -5.35 11.49
CA LYS A 288 -11.00 -5.85 12.63
C LYS A 288 -12.27 -6.59 12.23
N GLU A 289 -12.81 -6.23 11.08
CA GLU A 289 -14.02 -6.84 10.50
C GLU A 289 -13.83 -8.35 10.24
N HIS A 290 -12.62 -8.76 9.83
CA HIS A 290 -12.30 -10.14 9.46
C HIS A 290 -11.28 -10.78 10.43
N MET A 291 -11.23 -10.30 11.68
CA MET A 291 -10.25 -10.77 12.63
C MET A 291 -10.59 -12.16 13.16
N ASP A 292 -9.80 -13.16 12.77
CA ASP A 292 -9.83 -14.51 13.29
C ASP A 292 -8.43 -14.91 13.75
N PHE A 293 -8.17 -14.79 15.06
CA PHE A 293 -6.86 -15.11 15.61
C PHE A 293 -6.56 -16.61 15.65
N ASP A 294 -7.56 -17.47 15.72
CA ASP A 294 -7.35 -18.91 15.73
C ASP A 294 -6.90 -19.37 14.35
N LEU A 295 -7.54 -18.85 13.30
CA LEU A 295 -7.16 -19.08 11.90
C LEU A 295 -5.75 -18.54 11.63
N LEU A 296 -5.44 -17.32 12.10
CA LEU A 296 -4.13 -16.71 11.93
C LEU A 296 -3.03 -17.53 12.65
N ASN A 297 -3.29 -17.95 13.89
CA ASN A 297 -2.39 -18.81 14.64
C ASN A 297 -2.18 -20.16 13.93
N GLN A 298 -3.25 -20.78 13.41
CA GLN A 298 -3.17 -22.04 12.69
C GLN A 298 -2.36 -21.89 11.40
N GLY A 299 -2.56 -20.82 10.66
CA GLY A 299 -1.86 -20.58 9.39
C GLY A 299 -0.37 -20.28 9.54
N LEU A 300 0.03 -19.71 10.69
CA LEU A 300 1.41 -19.30 10.94
C LEU A 300 2.16 -20.13 11.99
N LYS A 301 1.54 -21.14 12.62
CA LYS A 301 2.13 -21.95 13.70
C LYS A 301 3.45 -22.64 13.36
N GLU A 302 3.68 -22.95 12.07
CA GLU A 302 4.92 -23.59 11.61
C GLU A 302 6.10 -22.61 11.60
N PHE A 303 5.83 -21.31 11.59
CA PHE A 303 6.85 -20.27 11.42
C PHE A 303 7.17 -19.53 12.70
N GLY A 304 6.30 -19.55 13.70
CA GLY A 304 6.50 -18.78 14.93
C GLY A 304 5.27 -18.73 15.83
N SER A 305 5.25 -17.73 16.70
CA SER A 305 4.16 -17.47 17.66
C SER A 305 3.89 -15.97 17.81
N PHE A 306 2.70 -15.65 18.29
CA PHE A 306 2.38 -14.27 18.70
C PHE A 306 2.84 -13.99 20.13
N SER A 307 3.10 -12.71 20.43
CA SER A 307 3.25 -12.29 21.83
C SER A 307 1.96 -12.55 22.59
N ALA A 308 2.10 -13.09 23.79
CA ALA A 308 1.00 -13.30 24.72
C ALA A 308 0.30 -11.98 25.09
#